data_e1066f391f976866a954eb2708ac0167
#
_entry.id   e1066f391f976866a954eb2708ac0167
#
_cell.length_a   1.000
_cell.length_b   1.000
_cell.length_c   1.000
_cell.angle_alpha   90.00
_cell.angle_beta   90.00
_cell.angle_gamma   90.00
#
_symmetry.space_group_name_H-M   'P 1'
#
loop_
_entity.id
_entity.type
_entity.pdbx_description
1 polymer ?
#
loop_
_entity_poly.entity_id
_entity_poly.type
_entity_poly.pdbx_seq_one_letter_code
_entity_poly.pdbx_strand_id
1 'polypeptide(L)'
;MMIYMQKQFKIKLLMCIKDNKFKIDMRRNSKIAAFLAVLFFVFIMTPSKAQDTQVIDRIVAVVGQNIILQSDIESQYLQYRLQGGIKGSASALRCEILEDLMFQKLMLNQAEMDSITVTDEQVNADVDRWIRYFVSQLGSQENLEKYYKKTMPEIREELFRMRRDNMLVEQVQQSLLSDVEVTPSEIKSLYYSMPKDSIPMVNSKYEIAHLVKRPPITLDQKLEVKEKLYKMRKRILNGERFSTLALLYSEDPGSAKKGGELGFTGRGEFAPEFEAAAFNLREGEISEVIETEYGFHIIQMIERRGDFINVRHILLTVKVAPEALQTAYDELDSIAALINNDSLTFEEAVRRFSDEKDRINGGVLVNPETGGTLFDASELDQQVSVVINRMQVGDMSAPVPMKTSDNKDACRLIYLKKKTEPHKANLKDDYTLIRDLALQKKREEIINKWIASKSSKAYIKICDDFKDCDFKFKWDIVE
;
A
#
# COMPACT_ATOMS: atom_id res chain seq x y z
N MET A 1 -5.55 -14.90 7.36
CA MET A 1 -5.39 -15.56 8.68
C MET A 1 -6.73 -15.87 9.36
N MET A 2 -7.76 -15.03 9.27
CA MET A 2 -9.10 -15.30 9.87
C MET A 2 -9.86 -16.48 9.24
N ILE A 3 -9.70 -16.75 7.95
CA ILE A 3 -10.37 -17.86 7.24
C ILE A 3 -9.81 -19.23 7.65
N TYR A 4 -8.55 -19.29 8.08
CA TYR A 4 -7.92 -20.52 8.55
C TYR A 4 -8.38 -20.93 9.96
N MET A 5 -8.66 -19.98 10.82
CA MET A 5 -9.18 -20.24 12.19
C MET A 5 -10.66 -20.68 12.19
N GLN A 6 -11.49 -20.17 11.29
CA GLN A 6 -12.90 -20.62 11.19
C GLN A 6 -13.03 -22.04 10.65
N LYS A 7 -12.12 -22.49 9.78
CA LYS A 7 -12.10 -23.86 9.27
C LYS A 7 -11.70 -24.87 10.34
N GLN A 8 -10.76 -24.52 11.23
CA GLN A 8 -10.33 -25.41 12.33
C GLN A 8 -11.40 -25.54 13.44
N PHE A 9 -12.19 -24.49 13.69
CA PHE A 9 -13.28 -24.54 14.67
C PHE A 9 -14.46 -25.40 14.20
N LYS A 10 -14.80 -25.35 12.90
CA LYS A 10 -15.86 -26.18 12.31
C LYS A 10 -15.51 -27.67 12.26
N ILE A 11 -14.24 -28.01 12.06
CA ILE A 11 -13.77 -29.40 12.03
C ILE A 11 -13.73 -30.02 13.43
N LYS A 12 -13.36 -29.25 14.46
CA LYS A 12 -13.40 -29.73 15.86
C LYS A 12 -14.81 -29.90 16.39
N LEU A 13 -15.78 -29.07 15.96
CA LEU A 13 -17.17 -29.21 16.38
C LEU A 13 -17.87 -30.43 15.74
N LEU A 14 -17.50 -30.78 14.50
CA LEU A 14 -18.04 -31.97 13.79
C LEU A 14 -17.42 -33.28 14.24
N MET A 15 -16.22 -33.30 14.80
CA MET A 15 -15.61 -34.51 15.38
C MET A 15 -16.16 -34.86 16.79
N CYS A 16 -16.64 -33.88 17.56
CA CYS A 16 -17.23 -34.11 18.87
C CYS A 16 -18.65 -34.72 18.82
N ILE A 17 -19.33 -34.66 17.68
CA ILE A 17 -20.71 -35.15 17.53
C ILE A 17 -20.76 -36.63 17.05
N LYS A 18 -19.61 -37.17 16.61
CA LYS A 18 -19.59 -38.50 15.97
C LYS A 18 -19.30 -39.68 16.90
N ASP A 19 -18.94 -39.46 18.16
CA ASP A 19 -18.49 -40.53 19.08
C ASP A 19 -19.33 -40.72 20.32
N ASN A 20 -20.63 -40.36 20.35
CA ASN A 20 -21.47 -40.71 21.48
C ASN A 20 -22.69 -41.51 21.05
N LYS A 21 -22.48 -42.84 20.90
CA LYS A 21 -23.55 -43.82 20.92
C LYS A 21 -24.03 -44.03 22.36
N PHE A 22 -24.89 -43.15 22.85
CA PHE A 22 -25.65 -43.40 24.07
C PHE A 22 -27.03 -43.95 23.65
N LYS A 23 -27.18 -45.25 23.70
CA LYS A 23 -28.49 -45.92 23.67
C LYS A 23 -29.15 -45.72 25.03
N ILE A 24 -30.10 -44.80 25.12
CA ILE A 24 -30.98 -44.66 26.28
C ILE A 24 -32.14 -45.64 26.10
N ASP A 25 -32.19 -46.66 26.99
CA ASP A 25 -33.27 -47.63 27.07
C ASP A 25 -34.53 -46.97 27.68
N MET A 26 -35.50 -46.66 26.81
CA MET A 26 -36.68 -45.81 27.13
C MET A 26 -37.83 -46.55 27.78
N ARG A 27 -37.62 -47.70 28.44
CA ARG A 27 -38.75 -48.48 29.01
C ARG A 27 -38.88 -48.50 30.53
N ARG A 28 -38.04 -47.82 31.29
CA ARG A 28 -38.11 -48.03 32.76
C ARG A 28 -38.28 -46.81 33.68
N ASN A 29 -38.48 -45.57 33.17
CA ASN A 29 -38.79 -44.45 34.07
C ASN A 29 -39.66 -43.35 33.40
N SER A 30 -40.96 -43.63 33.22
CA SER A 30 -41.92 -42.65 32.65
C SER A 30 -42.06 -41.38 33.50
N LYS A 31 -41.79 -41.48 34.80
CA LYS A 31 -41.87 -40.30 35.73
C LYS A 31 -40.67 -39.32 35.59
N ILE A 32 -39.47 -39.85 35.24
CA ILE A 32 -38.28 -38.99 35.04
C ILE A 32 -38.36 -38.30 33.66
N ALA A 33 -38.89 -39.00 32.66
CA ALA A 33 -39.12 -38.38 31.33
C ALA A 33 -40.18 -37.27 31.38
N ALA A 34 -41.24 -37.45 32.15
CA ALA A 34 -42.25 -36.40 32.38
C ALA A 34 -41.67 -35.22 33.14
N PHE A 35 -40.80 -35.43 34.13
CA PHE A 35 -40.16 -34.34 34.90
C PHE A 35 -39.16 -33.54 34.04
N LEU A 36 -38.38 -34.23 33.19
CA LEU A 36 -37.46 -33.58 32.25
C LEU A 36 -38.21 -32.81 31.15
N ALA A 37 -39.34 -33.33 30.68
CA ALA A 37 -40.18 -32.63 29.70
C ALA A 37 -40.82 -31.37 30.30
N VAL A 38 -41.26 -31.39 31.55
CA VAL A 38 -41.78 -30.20 32.26
C VAL A 38 -40.66 -29.17 32.52
N LEU A 39 -39.47 -29.61 32.92
CA LEU A 39 -38.30 -28.73 33.08
C LEU A 39 -37.87 -28.08 31.76
N PHE A 40 -37.93 -28.83 30.65
CA PHE A 40 -37.64 -28.33 29.27
C PHE A 40 -38.71 -27.31 28.81
N PHE A 41 -39.98 -27.56 29.17
CA PHE A 41 -41.08 -26.63 28.83
C PHE A 41 -41.05 -25.34 29.65
N VAL A 42 -40.60 -25.37 30.91
CA VAL A 42 -40.42 -24.20 31.74
C VAL A 42 -39.24 -23.34 31.27
N PHE A 43 -38.21 -23.97 30.69
CA PHE A 43 -37.06 -23.25 30.12
C PHE A 43 -37.38 -22.54 28.77
N ILE A 44 -38.42 -23.01 28.06
CA ILE A 44 -38.89 -22.39 26.80
C ILE A 44 -39.82 -21.19 27.08
N MET A 45 -40.40 -21.08 28.25
CA MET A 45 -41.33 -20.02 28.62
C MET A 45 -40.70 -18.81 29.30
N THR A 46 -39.38 -18.75 29.46
CA THR A 46 -38.76 -17.48 29.82
C THR A 46 -38.76 -16.59 28.59
N PRO A 47 -39.52 -15.48 28.58
CA PRO A 47 -39.36 -14.53 27.47
C PRO A 47 -37.94 -14.00 27.56
N SER A 48 -37.08 -14.44 26.64
CA SER A 48 -35.85 -13.72 26.31
C SER A 48 -36.30 -12.33 25.84
N LYS A 49 -36.36 -11.37 26.77
CA LYS A 49 -36.28 -9.97 26.37
C LYS A 49 -34.91 -9.82 25.76
N ALA A 50 -34.82 -10.02 24.44
CA ALA A 50 -33.84 -9.35 23.67
C ALA A 50 -34.05 -7.86 23.95
N GLN A 51 -33.27 -7.29 24.87
CA GLN A 51 -33.09 -5.86 24.90
C GLN A 51 -32.48 -5.53 23.55
N ASP A 52 -33.29 -5.03 22.62
CA ASP A 52 -32.83 -4.13 21.62
C ASP A 52 -32.21 -2.94 22.37
N THR A 53 -30.96 -3.09 22.72
CA THR A 53 -30.12 -1.95 23.06
C THR A 53 -29.97 -1.21 21.76
N GLN A 54 -30.91 -0.29 21.45
CA GLN A 54 -30.56 0.85 20.64
C GLN A 54 -29.33 1.45 21.32
N VAL A 55 -28.19 1.18 20.77
CA VAL A 55 -26.94 1.87 21.15
C VAL A 55 -27.17 3.30 20.70
N ILE A 56 -27.71 4.13 21.60
CA ILE A 56 -27.75 5.58 21.40
C ILE A 56 -26.29 6.00 21.45
N ASP A 57 -25.75 6.40 20.32
CA ASP A 57 -24.37 6.86 20.21
C ASP A 57 -24.21 8.10 21.13
N ARG A 58 -23.16 8.11 21.92
CA ARG A 58 -22.98 9.13 22.96
C ARG A 58 -22.14 10.28 22.40
N ILE A 59 -22.57 11.52 22.62
CA ILE A 59 -21.77 12.70 22.36
C ILE A 59 -20.62 12.75 23.36
N VAL A 60 -19.40 12.71 22.89
CA VAL A 60 -18.17 12.78 23.68
C VAL A 60 -17.65 14.20 23.77
N ALA A 61 -17.70 14.93 22.67
CA ALA A 61 -17.31 16.34 22.66
C ALA A 61 -18.17 17.16 21.68
N VAL A 62 -18.20 18.46 21.93
CA VAL A 62 -18.78 19.49 21.04
C VAL A 62 -17.72 20.53 20.77
N VAL A 63 -17.51 20.88 19.51
CA VAL A 63 -16.56 21.92 19.06
C VAL A 63 -17.29 22.86 18.10
N GLY A 64 -17.64 24.05 18.54
CA GLY A 64 -18.49 24.99 17.80
C GLY A 64 -19.87 24.38 17.54
N GLN A 65 -20.21 24.16 16.29
CA GLN A 65 -21.46 23.50 15.85
C GLN A 65 -21.30 22.01 15.58
N ASN A 66 -20.08 21.49 15.70
CA ASN A 66 -19.74 20.10 15.35
C ASN A 66 -19.75 19.22 16.62
N ILE A 67 -20.33 18.03 16.51
CA ILE A 67 -20.31 17.01 17.55
C ILE A 67 -19.29 15.93 17.23
N ILE A 68 -18.75 15.30 18.27
CA ILE A 68 -17.89 14.11 18.17
C ILE A 68 -18.59 13.00 18.97
N LEU A 69 -18.81 11.88 18.32
CA LEU A 69 -19.49 10.73 18.87
C LEU A 69 -18.50 9.70 19.42
N GLN A 70 -18.96 8.88 20.34
CA GLN A 70 -18.13 7.78 20.86
C GLN A 70 -17.78 6.77 19.76
N SER A 71 -18.72 6.52 18.83
CA SER A 71 -18.47 5.66 17.67
C SER A 71 -17.35 6.17 16.76
N ASP A 72 -17.16 7.48 16.65
CA ASP A 72 -16.07 8.08 15.87
C ASP A 72 -14.71 7.68 16.47
N ILE A 73 -14.58 7.81 17.79
CA ILE A 73 -13.37 7.43 18.52
C ILE A 73 -13.10 5.92 18.41
N GLU A 74 -14.13 5.09 18.66
CA GLU A 74 -13.95 3.64 18.63
C GLU A 74 -13.65 3.12 17.22
N SER A 75 -14.20 3.73 16.18
CA SER A 75 -13.91 3.38 14.79
C SER A 75 -12.45 3.64 14.44
N GLN A 76 -11.91 4.81 14.81
CA GLN A 76 -10.49 5.11 14.61
C GLN A 76 -9.59 4.23 15.50
N TYR A 77 -9.97 4.00 16.75
CA TYR A 77 -9.25 3.11 17.65
C TYR A 77 -9.13 1.68 17.07
N LEU A 78 -10.22 1.14 16.51
CA LEU A 78 -10.19 -0.17 15.85
C LEU A 78 -9.26 -0.18 14.62
N GLN A 79 -9.27 0.89 13.85
CA GLN A 79 -8.38 1.04 12.69
C GLN A 79 -6.90 1.03 13.11
N TYR A 80 -6.52 1.81 14.13
CA TYR A 80 -5.15 1.80 14.67
C TYR A 80 -4.74 0.42 15.20
N ARG A 81 -5.66 -0.30 15.87
CA ARG A 81 -5.41 -1.67 16.34
C ARG A 81 -5.12 -2.64 15.20
N LEU A 82 -5.85 -2.56 14.11
CA LEU A 82 -5.68 -3.45 12.95
C LEU A 82 -4.35 -3.21 12.23
N GLN A 83 -3.83 -1.99 12.28
CA GLN A 83 -2.54 -1.61 11.70
C GLN A 83 -1.33 -2.00 12.58
N GLY A 84 -1.55 -2.54 13.76
CA GLY A 84 -0.47 -2.99 14.66
C GLY A 84 0.33 -1.86 15.32
N GLY A 85 -0.15 -0.62 15.29
CA GLY A 85 0.58 0.59 15.69
C GLY A 85 0.38 1.05 17.16
N ILE A 86 -0.16 0.22 18.08
CA ILE A 86 -0.44 0.68 19.43
C ILE A 86 0.84 0.75 20.26
N LYS A 87 1.28 1.99 20.55
CA LYS A 87 2.25 2.29 21.61
C LYS A 87 1.48 2.97 22.75
N GLY A 88 1.39 2.34 23.91
CA GLY A 88 0.75 2.92 25.09
C GLY A 88 -0.56 2.25 25.53
N SER A 89 -1.27 2.87 26.45
CA SER A 89 -2.55 2.35 26.97
C SER A 89 -3.70 2.62 26.01
N ALA A 90 -4.73 1.77 26.04
CA ALA A 90 -5.94 1.96 25.24
C ALA A 90 -6.67 3.27 25.55
N SER A 91 -6.57 3.75 26.81
CA SER A 91 -7.15 5.03 27.24
C SER A 91 -6.38 6.21 26.65
N ALA A 92 -5.03 6.18 26.72
CA ALA A 92 -4.20 7.25 26.16
C ALA A 92 -4.42 7.42 24.65
N LEU A 93 -4.51 6.30 23.91
CA LEU A 93 -4.81 6.36 22.47
C LEU A 93 -6.19 6.96 22.17
N ARG A 94 -7.22 6.67 23.00
CA ARG A 94 -8.53 7.29 22.82
C ARG A 94 -8.51 8.80 23.11
N CYS A 95 -7.72 9.24 24.08
CA CYS A 95 -7.50 10.67 24.34
C CYS A 95 -6.84 11.36 23.14
N GLU A 96 -5.81 10.73 22.56
CA GLU A 96 -5.13 11.24 21.37
C GLU A 96 -6.10 11.31 20.16
N ILE A 97 -6.88 10.27 19.91
CA ILE A 97 -7.91 10.26 18.86
C ILE A 97 -8.96 11.36 19.09
N LEU A 98 -9.41 11.55 20.33
CA LEU A 98 -10.36 12.61 20.63
C LEU A 98 -9.75 13.98 20.33
N GLU A 99 -8.50 14.21 20.71
CA GLU A 99 -7.81 15.48 20.43
C GLU A 99 -7.68 15.74 18.92
N ASP A 100 -7.32 14.72 18.14
CA ASP A 100 -7.25 14.81 16.68
C ASP A 100 -8.60 15.15 16.05
N LEU A 101 -9.68 14.52 16.53
CA LEU A 101 -11.04 14.82 16.10
C LEU A 101 -11.46 16.25 16.49
N MET A 102 -11.15 16.68 17.70
CA MET A 102 -11.42 18.06 18.15
C MET A 102 -10.69 19.08 17.27
N PHE A 103 -9.43 18.82 16.94
CA PHE A 103 -8.65 19.64 16.04
C PHE A 103 -9.29 19.73 14.64
N GLN A 104 -9.69 18.60 14.06
CA GLN A 104 -10.40 18.57 12.78
C GLN A 104 -11.70 19.39 12.83
N LYS A 105 -12.51 19.23 13.90
CA LYS A 105 -13.77 19.98 14.05
C LYS A 105 -13.54 21.48 14.25
N LEU A 106 -12.46 21.87 14.94
CA LEU A 106 -12.08 23.27 15.06
C LEU A 106 -11.66 23.87 13.70
N MET A 107 -10.92 23.10 12.89
CA MET A 107 -10.56 23.51 11.53
C MET A 107 -11.78 23.66 10.63
N LEU A 108 -12.75 22.74 10.69
CA LEU A 108 -14.01 22.84 9.94
C LEU A 108 -14.81 24.08 10.36
N ASN A 109 -14.92 24.33 11.66
CA ASN A 109 -15.58 25.54 12.15
C ASN A 109 -14.87 26.82 11.63
N GLN A 110 -13.54 26.79 11.55
CA GLN A 110 -12.78 27.91 10.96
C GLN A 110 -13.01 28.04 9.46
N ALA A 111 -13.08 26.91 8.71
CA ALA A 111 -13.36 26.94 7.28
C ALA A 111 -14.70 27.64 7.00
N GLU A 112 -15.73 27.35 7.80
CA GLU A 112 -17.04 28.01 7.72
C GLU A 112 -16.94 29.50 8.00
N MET A 113 -16.21 29.89 9.06
CA MET A 113 -16.03 31.29 9.44
C MET A 113 -15.29 32.10 8.37
N ASP A 114 -14.27 31.50 7.73
CA ASP A 114 -13.46 32.12 6.69
C ASP A 114 -14.07 31.96 5.28
N SER A 115 -15.24 31.35 5.17
CA SER A 115 -15.93 31.06 3.90
C SER A 115 -15.05 30.29 2.91
N ILE A 116 -14.24 29.37 3.41
CA ILE A 116 -13.43 28.47 2.58
C ILE A 116 -14.36 27.43 1.97
N THR A 117 -14.30 27.23 0.66
CA THR A 117 -15.15 26.30 -0.07
C THR A 117 -14.33 25.36 -0.96
N VAL A 118 -14.81 24.16 -1.11
CA VAL A 118 -14.33 23.18 -2.09
C VAL A 118 -15.48 22.89 -3.07
N THR A 119 -15.15 22.72 -4.37
CA THR A 119 -16.21 22.46 -5.35
C THR A 119 -16.62 20.98 -5.34
N ASP A 120 -17.88 20.72 -5.65
CA ASP A 120 -18.39 19.35 -5.71
C ASP A 120 -17.67 18.51 -6.78
N GLU A 121 -17.19 19.14 -7.86
CA GLU A 121 -16.40 18.48 -8.91
C GLU A 121 -15.06 17.97 -8.36
N GLN A 122 -14.37 18.78 -7.56
CA GLN A 122 -13.11 18.38 -6.93
C GLN A 122 -13.31 17.21 -5.97
N VAL A 123 -14.34 17.29 -5.12
CA VAL A 123 -14.68 16.23 -4.17
C VAL A 123 -15.06 14.94 -4.90
N ASN A 124 -15.91 15.03 -5.94
CA ASN A 124 -16.32 13.86 -6.72
C ASN A 124 -15.15 13.20 -7.45
N ALA A 125 -14.25 13.99 -8.04
CA ALA A 125 -13.04 13.46 -8.69
C ALA A 125 -12.16 12.65 -7.71
N ASP A 126 -12.04 13.11 -6.48
CA ASP A 126 -11.31 12.42 -5.44
C ASP A 126 -12.02 11.15 -4.96
N VAL A 127 -13.33 11.24 -4.72
CA VAL A 127 -14.18 10.07 -4.38
C VAL A 127 -14.10 8.99 -5.46
N ASP A 128 -14.14 9.36 -6.75
CA ASP A 128 -14.00 8.42 -7.85
C ASP A 128 -12.62 7.72 -7.84
N ARG A 129 -11.56 8.45 -7.51
CA ARG A 129 -10.21 7.88 -7.37
C ARG A 129 -10.17 6.86 -6.24
N TRP A 130 -10.75 7.18 -5.08
CA TRP A 130 -10.82 6.28 -3.93
C TRP A 130 -11.64 5.03 -4.23
N ILE A 131 -12.81 5.18 -4.85
CA ILE A 131 -13.67 4.05 -5.25
C ILE A 131 -12.91 3.13 -6.22
N ARG A 132 -12.26 3.69 -7.26
CA ARG A 132 -11.44 2.88 -8.18
C ARG A 132 -10.33 2.13 -7.46
N TYR A 133 -9.65 2.78 -6.54
CA TYR A 133 -8.61 2.15 -5.74
C TYR A 133 -9.15 0.96 -4.92
N PHE A 134 -10.22 1.15 -4.16
CA PHE A 134 -10.81 0.07 -3.36
C PHE A 134 -11.40 -1.05 -4.22
N VAL A 135 -12.05 -0.73 -5.33
CA VAL A 135 -12.53 -1.74 -6.28
C VAL A 135 -11.37 -2.55 -6.85
N SER A 136 -10.23 -1.93 -7.16
CA SER A 136 -9.05 -2.65 -7.62
C SER A 136 -8.47 -3.60 -6.56
N GLN A 137 -8.49 -3.21 -5.29
CA GLN A 137 -8.01 -4.03 -4.17
C GLN A 137 -8.96 -5.19 -3.83
N LEU A 138 -10.26 -4.95 -3.90
CA LEU A 138 -11.29 -5.95 -3.55
C LEU A 138 -11.76 -6.78 -4.76
N GLY A 139 -11.33 -6.42 -5.96
CA GLY A 139 -11.57 -7.14 -7.20
C GLY A 139 -12.89 -6.79 -7.90
N SER A 140 -13.90 -6.27 -7.20
CA SER A 140 -15.16 -5.83 -7.82
C SER A 140 -15.96 -4.85 -6.95
N GLN A 141 -16.92 -4.17 -7.57
CA GLN A 141 -17.85 -3.28 -6.90
C GLN A 141 -18.76 -4.03 -5.91
N GLU A 142 -19.24 -5.23 -6.27
CA GLU A 142 -20.07 -6.05 -5.37
C GLU A 142 -19.30 -6.48 -4.11
N ASN A 143 -17.99 -6.71 -4.22
CA ASN A 143 -17.16 -7.01 -3.07
C ASN A 143 -16.99 -5.81 -2.16
N LEU A 144 -16.90 -4.60 -2.73
CA LEU A 144 -16.86 -3.35 -1.98
C LEU A 144 -18.16 -3.14 -1.19
N GLU A 145 -19.34 -3.32 -1.85
CA GLU A 145 -20.65 -3.24 -1.19
C GLU A 145 -20.81 -4.27 -0.07
N LYS A 146 -20.35 -5.51 -0.28
CA LYS A 146 -20.36 -6.57 0.74
C LYS A 146 -19.42 -6.26 1.91
N TYR A 147 -18.27 -5.65 1.63
CA TYR A 147 -17.30 -5.28 2.67
C TYR A 147 -17.84 -4.18 3.58
N TYR A 148 -18.41 -3.11 3.00
CA TYR A 148 -19.00 -2.01 3.75
C TYR A 148 -20.43 -2.30 4.23
N LYS A 149 -21.10 -3.35 3.73
CA LYS A 149 -22.52 -3.68 3.96
C LYS A 149 -23.45 -2.52 3.60
N LYS A 150 -23.10 -1.80 2.54
CA LYS A 150 -23.80 -0.62 2.03
C LYS A 150 -23.86 -0.68 0.52
N THR A 151 -24.84 -0.01 -0.08
CA THR A 151 -24.93 0.17 -1.53
C THR A 151 -23.91 1.20 -2.04
N MET A 152 -23.56 1.14 -3.32
CA MET A 152 -22.62 2.11 -3.91
C MET A 152 -23.04 3.58 -3.75
N PRO A 153 -24.33 3.95 -3.89
CA PRO A 153 -24.77 5.32 -3.61
C PRO A 153 -24.49 5.74 -2.15
N GLU A 154 -24.76 4.87 -1.17
CA GLU A 154 -24.52 5.14 0.24
C GLU A 154 -23.02 5.28 0.54
N ILE A 155 -22.18 4.39 -0.03
CA ILE A 155 -20.71 4.46 0.08
C ILE A 155 -20.20 5.77 -0.52
N ARG A 156 -20.70 6.15 -1.71
CA ARG A 156 -20.30 7.38 -2.39
C ARG A 156 -20.69 8.62 -1.58
N GLU A 157 -21.89 8.67 -1.03
CA GLU A 157 -22.35 9.79 -0.22
C GLU A 157 -21.54 9.96 1.07
N GLU A 158 -21.22 8.86 1.73
CA GLU A 158 -20.40 8.87 2.94
C GLU A 158 -18.95 9.30 2.64
N LEU A 159 -18.35 8.76 1.58
CA LEU A 159 -17.05 9.19 1.10
C LEU A 159 -17.03 10.66 0.68
N PHE A 160 -18.08 11.12 0.01
CA PHE A 160 -18.20 12.53 -0.41
C PHE A 160 -18.16 13.46 0.80
N ARG A 161 -18.98 13.20 1.83
CA ARG A 161 -18.99 14.02 3.04
C ARG A 161 -17.61 14.02 3.74
N MET A 162 -17.03 12.82 3.93
CA MET A 162 -15.73 12.68 4.57
C MET A 162 -14.62 13.40 3.77
N ARG A 163 -14.59 13.25 2.44
CA ARG A 163 -13.56 13.89 1.60
C ARG A 163 -13.72 15.40 1.54
N ARG A 164 -14.95 15.89 1.50
CA ARG A 164 -15.25 17.33 1.57
C ARG A 164 -14.72 17.94 2.86
N ASP A 165 -15.01 17.32 4.01
CA ASP A 165 -14.52 17.77 5.31
C ASP A 165 -13.00 17.78 5.36
N ASN A 166 -12.35 16.70 4.90
CA ASN A 166 -10.91 16.60 4.86
C ASN A 166 -10.27 17.68 3.96
N MET A 167 -10.83 17.92 2.77
CA MET A 167 -10.32 18.96 1.86
C MET A 167 -10.46 20.36 2.45
N LEU A 168 -11.54 20.64 3.19
CA LEU A 168 -11.71 21.93 3.91
C LEU A 168 -10.64 22.07 4.99
N VAL A 169 -10.40 21.03 5.79
CA VAL A 169 -9.35 21.01 6.83
C VAL A 169 -7.97 21.22 6.20
N GLU A 170 -7.67 20.51 5.11
CA GLU A 170 -6.41 20.65 4.35
C GLU A 170 -6.20 22.09 3.87
N GLN A 171 -7.24 22.75 3.34
CA GLN A 171 -7.15 24.13 2.88
C GLN A 171 -6.89 25.11 4.04
N VAL A 172 -7.56 24.94 5.19
CA VAL A 172 -7.30 25.76 6.38
C VAL A 172 -5.86 25.56 6.85
N GLN A 173 -5.39 24.31 6.95
CA GLN A 173 -4.00 24.02 7.32
C GLN A 173 -3.00 24.60 6.33
N GLN A 174 -3.26 24.47 5.04
CA GLN A 174 -2.41 25.05 4.01
C GLN A 174 -2.33 26.56 4.13
N SER A 175 -3.47 27.25 4.31
CA SER A 175 -3.51 28.69 4.53
C SER A 175 -2.73 29.12 5.77
N LEU A 176 -2.79 28.31 6.85
CA LEU A 176 -2.07 28.59 8.10
C LEU A 176 -0.57 28.39 7.99
N LEU A 177 -0.11 27.45 7.15
CA LEU A 177 1.26 26.95 7.12
C LEU A 177 2.01 27.27 5.81
N SER A 178 1.35 27.87 4.80
CA SER A 178 1.95 28.15 3.49
C SER A 178 3.21 29.03 3.57
N ASP A 179 3.18 30.02 4.43
CA ASP A 179 4.25 31.02 4.55
C ASP A 179 5.25 30.69 5.68
N VAL A 180 5.14 29.49 6.26
CA VAL A 180 6.00 29.09 7.37
C VAL A 180 7.32 28.56 6.83
N GLU A 181 8.34 29.39 6.93
CA GLU A 181 9.72 29.09 6.59
C GLU A 181 10.62 29.17 7.83
N VAL A 182 11.76 28.52 7.77
CA VAL A 182 12.79 28.60 8.81
C VAL A 182 14.04 29.25 8.26
N THR A 183 14.56 30.19 9.01
CA THR A 183 15.82 30.85 8.69
C THR A 183 17.03 30.02 9.14
N PRO A 184 18.21 30.20 8.52
CA PRO A 184 19.42 29.52 8.97
C PRO A 184 19.78 29.81 10.44
N SER A 185 19.38 30.94 10.98
CA SER A 185 19.58 31.31 12.39
C SER A 185 18.68 30.46 13.31
N GLU A 186 17.42 30.29 12.95
CA GLU A 186 16.47 29.42 13.70
C GLU A 186 16.90 27.95 13.69
N ILE A 187 17.38 27.46 12.54
CA ILE A 187 17.89 26.08 12.40
C ILE A 187 19.09 25.87 13.34
N LYS A 188 20.06 26.80 13.34
CA LYS A 188 21.22 26.75 14.26
C LYS A 188 20.78 26.83 15.73
N SER A 189 19.86 27.76 16.03
CA SER A 189 19.33 27.93 17.40
C SER A 189 18.67 26.67 17.90
N LEU A 190 17.83 26.02 17.07
CA LEU A 190 17.23 24.74 17.42
C LEU A 190 18.31 23.70 17.70
N TYR A 191 19.25 23.50 16.78
CA TYR A 191 20.30 22.51 16.91
C TYR A 191 21.10 22.65 18.20
N TYR A 192 21.56 23.86 18.54
CA TYR A 192 22.31 24.10 19.77
C TYR A 192 21.48 24.07 21.06
N SER A 193 20.16 24.21 20.95
CA SER A 193 19.24 24.06 22.08
C SER A 193 18.83 22.61 22.37
N MET A 194 19.06 21.69 21.42
CA MET A 194 18.75 20.28 21.63
C MET A 194 19.69 19.65 22.66
N PRO A 195 19.14 18.90 23.64
CA PRO A 195 19.95 18.03 24.49
C PRO A 195 20.75 17.05 23.61
N LYS A 196 22.00 16.80 23.99
CA LYS A 196 22.90 15.90 23.23
C LYS A 196 22.31 14.52 22.96
N ASP A 197 21.44 14.04 23.86
CA ASP A 197 20.78 12.74 23.73
C ASP A 197 19.53 12.77 22.87
N SER A 198 19.00 13.96 22.58
CA SER A 198 17.85 14.19 21.70
C SER A 198 18.25 14.50 20.24
N ILE A 199 19.54 14.64 19.96
CA ILE A 199 20.04 14.80 18.59
C ILE A 199 19.86 13.46 17.86
N PRO A 200 19.12 13.43 16.72
CA PRO A 200 18.86 12.20 15.99
C PRO A 200 20.15 11.48 15.58
N MET A 201 20.14 10.17 15.67
CA MET A 201 21.17 9.34 15.05
C MET A 201 20.86 9.18 13.57
N VAL A 202 21.85 9.48 12.74
CA VAL A 202 21.83 9.21 11.30
C VAL A 202 22.51 7.87 11.08
N ASN A 203 21.81 6.93 10.50
CA ASN A 203 22.38 5.62 10.17
C ASN A 203 23.40 5.74 9.03
N SER A 204 24.18 4.68 8.83
CA SER A 204 25.04 4.57 7.66
C SER A 204 24.22 4.67 6.38
N LYS A 205 24.66 5.52 5.46
CA LYS A 205 24.14 5.58 4.09
C LYS A 205 25.14 4.99 3.12
N TYR A 206 24.61 4.39 2.07
CA TYR A 206 25.39 3.61 1.13
C TYR A 206 25.21 4.19 -0.29
N GLU A 207 26.31 4.44 -0.99
CA GLU A 207 26.30 4.66 -2.43
C GLU A 207 26.82 3.40 -3.09
N ILE A 208 25.99 2.79 -3.91
CA ILE A 208 26.28 1.53 -4.58
C ILE A 208 26.12 1.65 -6.09
N ALA A 209 26.94 0.90 -6.80
CA ALA A 209 26.78 0.67 -8.21
C ALA A 209 26.57 -0.82 -8.45
N HIS A 210 25.91 -1.15 -9.57
CA HIS A 210 25.74 -2.55 -9.95
C HIS A 210 26.09 -2.80 -11.44
N LEU A 211 26.50 -4.03 -11.72
CA LEU A 211 26.65 -4.57 -13.06
C LEU A 211 25.67 -5.73 -13.20
N VAL A 212 24.74 -5.60 -14.11
CA VAL A 212 23.64 -6.56 -14.28
C VAL A 212 23.85 -7.40 -15.53
N LYS A 213 23.64 -8.71 -15.40
CA LYS A 213 23.57 -9.65 -16.53
C LYS A 213 22.21 -10.33 -16.55
N ARG A 214 21.60 -10.31 -17.73
CA ARG A 214 20.37 -11.04 -18.00
C ARG A 214 20.68 -12.42 -18.54
N PRO A 215 20.04 -13.49 -18.04
CA PRO A 215 20.22 -14.82 -18.62
C PRO A 215 19.91 -14.81 -20.12
N PRO A 216 20.76 -15.43 -20.95
CA PRO A 216 20.51 -15.48 -22.39
C PRO A 216 19.24 -16.29 -22.70
N ILE A 217 18.35 -15.71 -23.51
CA ILE A 217 17.14 -16.36 -24.00
C ILE A 217 17.45 -16.90 -25.41
N THR A 218 17.34 -18.20 -25.58
CA THR A 218 17.58 -18.83 -26.87
C THR A 218 16.42 -18.61 -27.85
N LEU A 219 16.72 -18.70 -29.15
CA LEU A 219 15.69 -18.63 -30.18
C LEU A 219 14.64 -19.73 -30.03
N ASP A 220 15.08 -20.94 -29.67
CA ASP A 220 14.17 -22.09 -29.45
C ASP A 220 13.17 -21.84 -28.34
N GLN A 221 13.61 -21.24 -27.23
CA GLN A 221 12.70 -20.85 -26.12
C GLN A 221 11.65 -19.82 -26.57
N LYS A 222 12.07 -18.83 -27.38
CA LYS A 222 11.13 -17.86 -27.96
C LYS A 222 10.15 -18.53 -28.93
N LEU A 223 10.61 -19.44 -29.76
CA LEU A 223 9.76 -20.18 -30.69
C LEU A 223 8.76 -21.08 -29.96
N GLU A 224 9.16 -21.71 -28.86
CA GLU A 224 8.26 -22.53 -28.06
C GLU A 224 7.09 -21.71 -27.48
N VAL A 225 7.38 -20.53 -26.96
CA VAL A 225 6.34 -19.62 -26.43
C VAL A 225 5.42 -19.12 -27.55
N LYS A 226 5.99 -18.72 -28.69
CA LYS A 226 5.22 -18.35 -29.88
C LYS A 226 4.30 -19.47 -30.33
N GLU A 227 4.79 -20.70 -30.39
CA GLU A 227 4.00 -21.87 -30.80
C GLU A 227 2.85 -22.14 -29.83
N LYS A 228 3.07 -21.98 -28.51
CA LYS A 228 2.00 -22.10 -27.50
C LYS A 228 0.89 -21.07 -27.77
N LEU A 229 1.24 -19.82 -28.03
CA LEU A 229 0.28 -18.77 -28.37
C LEU A 229 -0.43 -19.00 -29.71
N TYR A 230 0.27 -19.49 -30.74
CA TYR A 230 -0.36 -19.88 -32.00
C TYR A 230 -1.38 -21.01 -31.81
N LYS A 231 -1.07 -22.00 -30.98
CA LYS A 231 -2.02 -23.07 -30.64
C LYS A 231 -3.26 -22.50 -29.91
N MET A 232 -3.07 -21.58 -28.97
CA MET A 232 -4.17 -20.91 -28.25
C MET A 232 -5.01 -20.06 -29.21
N ARG A 233 -4.38 -19.26 -30.07
CA ARG A 233 -5.06 -18.47 -31.10
C ARG A 233 -5.93 -19.37 -32.00
N LYS A 234 -5.41 -20.52 -32.47
CA LYS A 234 -6.17 -21.50 -33.27
C LYS A 234 -7.37 -22.06 -32.51
N ARG A 235 -7.25 -22.33 -31.18
CA ARG A 235 -8.36 -22.78 -30.33
C ARG A 235 -9.45 -21.71 -30.26
N ILE A 236 -9.06 -20.45 -30.11
CA ILE A 236 -10.01 -19.33 -30.06
C ILE A 236 -10.74 -19.16 -31.40
N LEU A 237 -10.01 -19.22 -32.52
CA LEU A 237 -10.60 -19.16 -33.86
C LEU A 237 -11.56 -20.31 -34.15
N ASN A 238 -11.37 -21.46 -33.49
CA ASN A 238 -12.26 -22.61 -33.53
C ASN A 238 -13.44 -22.53 -32.53
N GLY A 239 -13.65 -21.38 -31.86
CA GLY A 239 -14.82 -21.12 -31.03
C GLY A 239 -14.61 -21.27 -29.52
N GLU A 240 -13.38 -21.54 -29.06
CA GLU A 240 -13.09 -21.54 -27.62
C GLU A 240 -13.05 -20.08 -27.07
N ARG A 241 -13.57 -19.89 -25.86
CA ARG A 241 -13.64 -18.53 -25.30
C ARG A 241 -12.27 -17.98 -24.96
N PHE A 242 -11.92 -16.82 -25.49
CA PHE A 242 -10.68 -16.13 -25.20
C PHE A 242 -10.45 -15.94 -23.68
N SER A 243 -11.49 -15.47 -22.96
CA SER A 243 -11.44 -15.24 -21.52
C SER A 243 -11.11 -16.48 -20.70
N THR A 244 -11.56 -17.68 -21.16
CA THR A 244 -11.23 -18.95 -20.51
C THR A 244 -9.74 -19.26 -20.65
N LEU A 245 -9.18 -19.09 -21.85
CA LEU A 245 -7.75 -19.31 -22.08
C LEU A 245 -6.89 -18.26 -21.36
N ALA A 246 -7.32 -17.00 -21.34
CA ALA A 246 -6.63 -15.97 -20.58
C ALA A 246 -6.57 -16.30 -19.09
N LEU A 247 -7.69 -16.71 -18.49
CA LEU A 247 -7.76 -17.11 -17.08
C LEU A 247 -6.84 -18.30 -16.75
N LEU A 248 -6.70 -19.25 -17.68
CA LEU A 248 -5.94 -20.48 -17.45
C LEU A 248 -4.44 -20.35 -17.74
N TYR A 249 -4.07 -19.51 -18.70
CA TYR A 249 -2.72 -19.51 -19.26
C TYR A 249 -2.03 -18.15 -19.26
N SER A 250 -2.77 -17.03 -19.16
CA SER A 250 -2.11 -15.71 -19.17
C SER A 250 -1.25 -15.53 -17.94
N GLU A 251 -0.03 -15.08 -18.15
CA GLU A 251 0.94 -14.74 -17.10
C GLU A 251 0.87 -13.26 -16.70
N ASP A 252 -0.10 -12.49 -17.24
CA ASP A 252 -0.35 -11.12 -16.81
C ASP A 252 -1.15 -11.10 -15.49
N PRO A 253 -0.53 -10.68 -14.35
CA PRO A 253 -1.21 -10.68 -13.05
C PRO A 253 -2.36 -9.66 -12.98
N GLY A 254 -2.33 -8.61 -13.83
CA GLY A 254 -3.32 -7.53 -13.82
C GLY A 254 -4.64 -7.90 -14.48
N SER A 255 -4.59 -8.67 -15.57
CA SER A 255 -5.77 -8.97 -16.39
C SER A 255 -6.15 -10.44 -16.45
N ALA A 256 -5.26 -11.39 -16.17
CA ALA A 256 -5.55 -12.82 -16.29
C ALA A 256 -6.83 -13.24 -15.57
N LYS A 257 -7.02 -12.81 -14.31
CA LYS A 257 -8.21 -13.12 -13.50
C LYS A 257 -9.50 -12.50 -14.03
N LYS A 258 -9.38 -11.46 -14.87
CA LYS A 258 -10.50 -10.77 -15.56
C LYS A 258 -10.69 -11.30 -16.99
N GLY A 259 -10.14 -12.49 -17.32
CA GLY A 259 -10.21 -13.05 -18.66
C GLY A 259 -9.35 -12.31 -19.69
N GLY A 260 -8.32 -11.62 -19.24
CA GLY A 260 -7.36 -10.85 -20.05
C GLY A 260 -7.82 -9.43 -20.39
N GLU A 261 -8.97 -8.97 -19.87
CA GLU A 261 -9.53 -7.65 -20.21
C GLU A 261 -8.76 -6.51 -19.52
N LEU A 262 -8.41 -5.48 -20.33
CA LEU A 262 -7.63 -4.32 -19.88
C LEU A 262 -8.50 -3.08 -19.61
N GLY A 263 -9.78 -3.09 -20.08
CA GLY A 263 -10.66 -1.93 -20.02
C GLY A 263 -10.41 -0.93 -21.14
N PHE A 264 -11.15 0.18 -21.12
CA PHE A 264 -10.99 1.24 -22.11
C PHE A 264 -9.70 2.01 -21.89
N THR A 265 -8.84 2.03 -22.89
CA THR A 265 -7.49 2.61 -22.86
C THR A 265 -7.27 3.46 -24.12
N GLY A 266 -6.65 4.61 -23.95
CA GLY A 266 -6.30 5.53 -25.03
C GLY A 266 -4.93 5.22 -25.65
N ARG A 267 -4.50 6.07 -26.61
CA ARG A 267 -3.17 5.98 -27.18
C ARG A 267 -2.09 6.42 -26.20
N GLY A 268 -0.91 5.83 -26.31
CA GLY A 268 0.26 6.14 -25.47
C GLY A 268 0.29 5.41 -24.13
N GLU A 269 -0.68 4.54 -23.85
CA GLU A 269 -0.77 3.80 -22.59
C GLU A 269 -0.24 2.35 -22.70
N PHE A 270 -0.08 1.83 -23.91
CA PHE A 270 0.43 0.50 -24.16
C PHE A 270 1.88 0.53 -24.68
N ALA A 271 2.58 -0.60 -24.59
CA ALA A 271 3.84 -0.79 -25.29
C ALA A 271 3.65 -0.56 -26.81
N PRO A 272 4.62 0.07 -27.52
CA PRO A 272 4.43 0.50 -28.92
C PRO A 272 3.98 -0.62 -29.85
N GLU A 273 4.55 -1.80 -29.74
CA GLU A 273 4.22 -2.95 -30.58
C GLU A 273 2.83 -3.49 -30.29
N PHE A 274 2.44 -3.52 -29.00
CA PHE A 274 1.11 -3.89 -28.56
C PHE A 274 0.07 -2.89 -29.06
N GLU A 275 0.36 -1.59 -28.87
CA GLU A 275 -0.52 -0.51 -29.29
C GLU A 275 -0.76 -0.54 -30.79
N ALA A 276 0.32 -0.65 -31.58
CA ALA A 276 0.22 -0.70 -33.03
C ALA A 276 -0.68 -1.84 -33.50
N ALA A 277 -0.58 -3.00 -32.89
CA ALA A 277 -1.42 -4.13 -33.22
C ALA A 277 -2.86 -3.95 -32.71
N ALA A 278 -3.08 -3.54 -31.45
CA ALA A 278 -4.39 -3.41 -30.85
C ALA A 278 -5.27 -2.39 -31.59
N PHE A 279 -4.71 -1.23 -31.93
CA PHE A 279 -5.47 -0.18 -32.65
C PHE A 279 -5.78 -0.54 -34.12
N ASN A 280 -5.11 -1.52 -34.72
CA ASN A 280 -5.40 -2.00 -36.07
C ASN A 280 -6.49 -3.08 -36.14
N LEU A 281 -6.87 -3.66 -34.99
CA LEU A 281 -7.91 -4.70 -34.94
C LEU A 281 -9.31 -4.13 -35.12
N ARG A 282 -10.19 -4.89 -35.75
CA ARG A 282 -11.65 -4.69 -35.76
C ARG A 282 -12.27 -5.35 -34.53
N GLU A 283 -13.45 -4.93 -34.17
CA GLU A 283 -14.19 -5.57 -33.05
C GLU A 283 -14.38 -7.08 -33.29
N GLY A 284 -14.04 -7.86 -32.29
CA GLY A 284 -14.03 -9.32 -32.32
C GLY A 284 -12.77 -9.95 -32.94
N GLU A 285 -11.94 -9.17 -33.64
CA GLU A 285 -10.72 -9.67 -34.33
C GLU A 285 -9.62 -10.01 -33.31
N ILE A 286 -8.79 -11.01 -33.68
CA ILE A 286 -7.67 -11.49 -32.87
C ILE A 286 -6.38 -11.25 -33.62
N SER A 287 -5.41 -10.64 -32.96
CA SER A 287 -4.08 -10.36 -33.53
C SER A 287 -3.29 -11.62 -33.85
N GLU A 288 -2.25 -11.46 -34.66
CA GLU A 288 -1.12 -12.40 -34.68
C GLU A 288 -0.38 -12.36 -33.32
N VAL A 289 0.60 -13.25 -33.16
CA VAL A 289 1.47 -13.25 -31.97
C VAL A 289 2.43 -12.05 -32.07
N ILE A 290 2.39 -11.19 -31.06
CA ILE A 290 3.16 -9.95 -30.97
C ILE A 290 4.22 -10.11 -29.88
N GLU A 291 5.42 -9.63 -30.12
CA GLU A 291 6.52 -9.59 -29.16
C GLU A 291 6.65 -8.15 -28.63
N THR A 292 6.71 -8.00 -27.31
CA THR A 292 6.98 -6.73 -26.61
C THR A 292 8.09 -6.94 -25.58
N GLU A 293 8.51 -5.90 -24.91
CA GLU A 293 9.45 -6.02 -23.78
C GLU A 293 8.91 -6.90 -22.62
N TYR A 294 7.58 -7.01 -22.47
CA TYR A 294 6.93 -7.84 -21.44
C TYR A 294 6.81 -9.31 -21.81
N GLY A 295 6.91 -9.67 -23.07
CA GLY A 295 6.77 -11.04 -23.56
C GLY A 295 6.01 -11.14 -24.87
N PHE A 296 5.33 -12.27 -25.07
CA PHE A 296 4.55 -12.55 -26.27
C PHE A 296 3.07 -12.46 -25.98
N HIS A 297 2.33 -11.81 -26.86
CA HIS A 297 0.90 -11.53 -26.69
C HIS A 297 0.08 -12.01 -27.87
N ILE A 298 -1.15 -12.41 -27.60
CA ILE A 298 -2.27 -12.36 -28.56
C ILE A 298 -3.32 -11.43 -27.97
N ILE A 299 -3.93 -10.60 -28.83
CA ILE A 299 -4.86 -9.54 -28.43
C ILE A 299 -6.19 -9.77 -29.13
N GLN A 300 -7.30 -9.53 -28.45
CA GLN A 300 -8.62 -9.48 -29.09
C GLN A 300 -9.27 -8.14 -28.79
N MET A 301 -9.78 -7.49 -29.83
CA MET A 301 -10.59 -6.29 -29.70
C MET A 301 -11.98 -6.68 -29.19
N ILE A 302 -12.42 -6.05 -28.09
CA ILE A 302 -13.78 -6.22 -27.53
C ILE A 302 -14.68 -5.14 -28.10
N GLU A 303 -14.29 -3.87 -27.93
CA GLU A 303 -15.10 -2.71 -28.30
C GLU A 303 -14.23 -1.48 -28.57
N ARG A 304 -14.66 -0.62 -29.52
CA ARG A 304 -14.01 0.66 -29.81
C ARG A 304 -14.99 1.81 -29.57
N ARG A 305 -14.53 2.83 -28.86
CA ARG A 305 -15.28 4.08 -28.60
C ARG A 305 -14.45 5.30 -28.96
N GLY A 306 -14.54 5.76 -30.20
CA GLY A 306 -13.71 6.85 -30.70
C GLY A 306 -12.21 6.50 -30.61
N ASP A 307 -11.47 7.30 -29.87
CA ASP A 307 -10.04 7.11 -29.65
C ASP A 307 -9.67 6.12 -28.52
N PHE A 308 -10.68 5.54 -27.87
CA PHE A 308 -10.50 4.53 -26.82
C PHE A 308 -10.85 3.14 -27.33
N ILE A 309 -10.03 2.16 -26.93
CA ILE A 309 -10.27 0.75 -27.23
C ILE A 309 -10.35 -0.06 -25.93
N ASN A 310 -11.27 -1.02 -25.89
CA ASN A 310 -11.29 -2.07 -24.89
C ASN A 310 -10.80 -3.37 -25.54
N VAL A 311 -9.70 -3.90 -25.02
CA VAL A 311 -9.06 -5.12 -25.52
C VAL A 311 -8.87 -6.11 -24.39
N ARG A 312 -8.72 -7.37 -24.76
CA ARG A 312 -8.22 -8.42 -23.88
C ARG A 312 -7.03 -9.11 -24.50
N HIS A 313 -6.12 -9.58 -23.66
CA HIS A 313 -4.90 -10.22 -24.12
C HIS A 313 -4.57 -11.49 -23.34
N ILE A 314 -3.73 -12.33 -23.94
CA ILE A 314 -3.02 -13.42 -23.27
C ILE A 314 -1.54 -13.12 -23.40
N LEU A 315 -0.86 -12.97 -22.26
CA LEU A 315 0.58 -12.80 -22.17
C LEU A 315 1.24 -14.12 -21.79
N LEU A 316 2.28 -14.52 -22.51
CA LEU A 316 3.23 -15.53 -22.08
C LEU A 316 4.64 -14.97 -22.08
N THR A 317 5.39 -15.27 -21.03
CA THR A 317 6.80 -14.89 -20.89
C THR A 317 7.71 -16.06 -21.23
N VAL A 318 8.93 -15.78 -21.69
CA VAL A 318 9.95 -16.82 -21.83
C VAL A 318 10.52 -17.13 -20.45
N LYS A 319 10.34 -18.35 -20.00
CA LYS A 319 10.92 -18.80 -18.72
C LYS A 319 12.42 -19.02 -18.89
N VAL A 320 13.16 -18.43 -17.96
CA VAL A 320 14.62 -18.60 -17.92
C VAL A 320 14.93 -20.02 -17.46
N ALA A 321 15.68 -20.75 -18.25
CA ALA A 321 16.18 -22.05 -17.86
C ALA A 321 17.27 -21.92 -16.77
N PRO A 322 17.37 -22.86 -15.82
CA PRO A 322 18.42 -22.82 -14.79
C PRO A 322 19.84 -22.73 -15.35
N GLU A 323 20.08 -23.38 -16.48
CA GLU A 323 21.37 -23.38 -17.18
C GLU A 323 21.71 -21.99 -17.72
N ALA A 324 20.71 -21.25 -18.24
CA ALA A 324 20.89 -19.88 -18.72
C ALA A 324 21.21 -18.91 -17.57
N LEU A 325 20.58 -19.13 -16.41
CA LEU A 325 20.90 -18.35 -15.22
C LEU A 325 22.34 -18.63 -14.77
N GLN A 326 22.77 -19.90 -14.78
CA GLN A 326 24.16 -20.27 -14.45
C GLN A 326 25.14 -19.61 -15.43
N THR A 327 24.84 -19.58 -16.71
CA THR A 327 25.67 -18.87 -17.70
C THR A 327 25.86 -17.39 -17.34
N ALA A 328 24.79 -16.71 -16.90
CA ALA A 328 24.88 -15.31 -16.47
C ALA A 328 25.74 -15.14 -15.20
N TYR A 329 25.69 -16.10 -14.27
CA TYR A 329 26.59 -16.12 -13.11
C TYR A 329 28.05 -16.31 -13.52
N ASP A 330 28.34 -17.27 -14.41
CA ASP A 330 29.70 -17.56 -14.89
C ASP A 330 30.29 -16.37 -15.67
N GLU A 331 29.46 -15.65 -16.43
CA GLU A 331 29.85 -14.40 -17.08
C GLU A 331 30.23 -13.33 -16.05
N LEU A 332 29.39 -13.14 -14.99
CA LEU A 332 29.68 -12.18 -13.93
C LEU A 332 30.95 -12.54 -13.17
N ASP A 333 31.18 -13.81 -12.87
CA ASP A 333 32.42 -14.28 -12.22
C ASP A 333 33.65 -14.00 -13.09
N SER A 334 33.53 -14.19 -14.40
CA SER A 334 34.57 -13.86 -15.37
C SER A 334 34.89 -12.37 -15.40
N ILE A 335 33.84 -11.51 -15.39
CA ILE A 335 33.99 -10.06 -15.34
C ILE A 335 34.58 -9.63 -13.98
N ALA A 336 34.13 -10.24 -12.89
CA ALA A 336 34.67 -9.98 -11.56
C ALA A 336 36.17 -10.29 -11.49
N ALA A 337 36.62 -11.38 -12.11
CA ALA A 337 38.04 -11.70 -12.21
C ALA A 337 38.85 -10.64 -12.96
N LEU A 338 38.31 -10.06 -14.05
CA LEU A 338 38.98 -8.97 -14.77
C LEU A 338 39.10 -7.70 -13.92
N ILE A 339 38.08 -7.40 -13.11
CA ILE A 339 38.08 -6.26 -12.20
C ILE A 339 39.10 -6.49 -11.07
N ASN A 340 39.07 -7.66 -10.43
CA ASN A 340 39.95 -8.00 -9.32
C ASN A 340 41.46 -8.05 -9.73
N ASN A 341 41.74 -8.26 -11.01
CA ASN A 341 43.11 -8.27 -11.57
C ASN A 341 43.49 -6.89 -12.14
N ASP A 342 42.80 -5.83 -11.79
CA ASP A 342 43.02 -4.45 -12.26
C ASP A 342 43.05 -4.29 -13.84
N SER A 343 42.51 -5.27 -14.57
CA SER A 343 42.43 -5.20 -16.02
C SER A 343 41.35 -4.25 -16.53
N LEU A 344 40.32 -4.02 -15.67
CA LEU A 344 39.19 -3.10 -15.90
C LEU A 344 38.79 -2.47 -14.58
N THR A 345 38.37 -1.22 -14.61
CA THR A 345 37.65 -0.61 -13.49
C THR A 345 36.20 -1.12 -13.48
N PHE A 346 35.55 -1.08 -12.31
CA PHE A 346 34.14 -1.47 -12.21
C PHE A 346 33.27 -0.66 -13.17
N GLU A 347 33.49 0.64 -13.28
CA GLU A 347 32.73 1.52 -14.17
C GLU A 347 32.91 1.18 -15.66
N GLU A 348 34.13 0.82 -16.09
CA GLU A 348 34.39 0.36 -17.45
C GLU A 348 33.70 -0.98 -17.73
N ALA A 349 33.73 -1.90 -16.75
CA ALA A 349 33.03 -3.18 -16.86
C ALA A 349 31.51 -2.97 -16.99
N VAL A 350 30.92 -2.09 -16.18
CA VAL A 350 29.50 -1.74 -16.32
C VAL A 350 29.16 -1.21 -17.68
N ARG A 351 29.92 -0.25 -18.20
CA ARG A 351 29.67 0.35 -19.52
C ARG A 351 29.76 -0.67 -20.65
N ARG A 352 30.65 -1.65 -20.55
CA ARG A 352 30.89 -2.67 -21.58
C ARG A 352 29.94 -3.84 -21.52
N PHE A 353 29.59 -4.29 -20.31
CA PHE A 353 28.97 -5.60 -20.10
C PHE A 353 27.59 -5.56 -19.42
N SER A 354 27.20 -4.45 -18.78
CA SER A 354 25.89 -4.39 -18.13
C SER A 354 24.75 -4.34 -19.14
N ASP A 355 23.71 -5.12 -18.87
CA ASP A 355 22.51 -5.22 -19.69
C ASP A 355 21.42 -4.21 -19.27
N GLU A 356 21.67 -3.41 -18.21
CA GLU A 356 20.72 -2.39 -17.74
C GLU A 356 20.98 -1.00 -18.34
N LYS A 357 19.93 -0.17 -18.33
CA LYS A 357 19.97 1.19 -18.91
C LYS A 357 20.92 2.13 -18.16
N ASP A 358 21.11 1.90 -16.87
CA ASP A 358 21.95 2.70 -15.98
C ASP A 358 23.45 2.50 -16.21
N ARG A 359 23.85 1.59 -17.12
CA ARG A 359 25.24 1.44 -17.56
C ARG A 359 25.88 2.76 -18.05
N ILE A 360 25.04 3.72 -18.48
CA ILE A 360 25.51 5.02 -19.00
C ILE A 360 26.17 5.84 -17.89
N ASN A 361 25.66 5.76 -16.64
CA ASN A 361 26.19 6.43 -15.46
C ASN A 361 27.02 5.51 -14.55
N GLY A 362 27.58 4.43 -15.14
CA GLY A 362 28.44 3.50 -14.42
C GLY A 362 27.72 2.58 -13.45
N GLY A 363 26.41 2.37 -13.65
CA GLY A 363 25.57 1.49 -12.83
C GLY A 363 25.28 2.03 -11.43
N VAL A 364 25.50 3.32 -11.19
CA VAL A 364 25.20 3.96 -9.91
C VAL A 364 23.69 4.02 -9.72
N LEU A 365 23.20 3.45 -8.60
CA LEU A 365 21.79 3.49 -8.27
C LEU A 365 21.38 4.91 -7.85
N VAL A 366 20.19 5.32 -8.30
CA VAL A 366 19.57 6.60 -7.93
C VAL A 366 18.35 6.31 -7.06
N ASN A 367 18.29 6.95 -5.90
CA ASN A 367 17.16 6.84 -5.00
C ASN A 367 15.94 7.58 -5.61
N PRO A 368 14.84 6.89 -5.90
CA PRO A 368 13.68 7.47 -6.56
C PRO A 368 12.96 8.51 -5.69
N GLU A 369 13.11 8.45 -4.37
CA GLU A 369 12.45 9.39 -3.45
C GLU A 369 13.23 10.70 -3.30
N THR A 370 14.56 10.60 -3.24
CA THR A 370 15.43 11.77 -2.99
C THR A 370 16.09 12.32 -4.24
N GLY A 371 16.16 11.55 -5.33
CA GLY A 371 16.93 11.86 -6.54
C GLY A 371 18.44 11.79 -6.34
N GLY A 372 18.93 11.44 -5.14
CA GLY A 372 20.33 11.28 -4.81
C GLY A 372 20.86 9.87 -5.03
N THR A 373 22.16 9.66 -4.75
CA THR A 373 22.82 8.35 -4.90
C THR A 373 23.03 7.63 -3.56
N LEU A 374 22.65 8.25 -2.45
CA LEU A 374 22.77 7.68 -1.11
C LEU A 374 21.46 7.02 -0.68
N PHE A 375 21.57 5.83 -0.13
CA PHE A 375 20.45 5.03 0.37
C PHE A 375 20.65 4.68 1.83
N ASP A 376 19.58 4.69 2.61
CA ASP A 376 19.53 3.95 3.85
C ASP A 376 19.43 2.45 3.55
N ALA A 377 19.95 1.60 4.44
CA ALA A 377 19.90 0.15 4.22
C ALA A 377 18.48 -0.41 4.09
N SER A 378 17.48 0.26 4.69
CA SER A 378 16.06 -0.09 4.62
C SER A 378 15.39 0.28 3.28
N GLU A 379 15.98 1.18 2.50
CA GLU A 379 15.50 1.61 1.18
C GLU A 379 15.98 0.68 0.06
N LEU A 380 16.96 -0.15 0.34
CA LEU A 380 17.49 -1.14 -0.60
C LEU A 380 16.77 -2.48 -0.46
N ASP A 381 16.77 -3.25 -1.54
CA ASP A 381 16.20 -4.60 -1.46
C ASP A 381 16.96 -5.45 -0.40
N GLN A 382 16.24 -6.37 0.23
CA GLN A 382 16.76 -7.14 1.38
C GLN A 382 18.05 -7.89 1.04
N GLN A 383 18.21 -8.40 -0.18
CA GLN A 383 19.41 -9.14 -0.58
C GLN A 383 20.62 -8.21 -0.69
N VAL A 384 20.41 -7.01 -1.26
CA VAL A 384 21.46 -5.98 -1.31
C VAL A 384 21.87 -5.54 0.07
N SER A 385 20.90 -5.23 0.94
CA SER A 385 21.17 -4.79 2.33
C SER A 385 22.00 -5.80 3.10
N VAL A 386 21.72 -7.10 2.96
CA VAL A 386 22.51 -8.16 3.62
C VAL A 386 23.94 -8.21 3.11
N VAL A 387 24.14 -8.03 1.80
CA VAL A 387 25.46 -8.09 1.17
C VAL A 387 26.30 -6.87 1.55
N ILE A 388 25.78 -5.65 1.38
CA ILE A 388 26.54 -4.41 1.63
C ILE A 388 26.92 -4.21 3.10
N ASN A 389 26.13 -4.76 4.03
CA ASN A 389 26.46 -4.68 5.46
C ASN A 389 27.78 -5.36 5.81
N ARG A 390 28.24 -6.32 4.99
CA ARG A 390 29.50 -7.06 5.17
C ARG A 390 30.66 -6.51 4.34
N MET A 391 30.39 -5.55 3.45
CA MET A 391 31.36 -4.98 2.53
C MET A 391 32.04 -3.73 3.11
N GLN A 392 33.28 -3.51 2.71
CA GLN A 392 34.01 -2.26 2.88
C GLN A 392 33.90 -1.40 1.62
N VAL A 393 34.18 -0.11 1.73
CA VAL A 393 34.21 0.79 0.57
C VAL A 393 35.30 0.31 -0.39
N GLY A 394 34.92 0.14 -1.65
CA GLY A 394 35.79 -0.43 -2.69
C GLY A 394 35.61 -1.93 -2.93
N ASP A 395 34.87 -2.62 -2.08
CA ASP A 395 34.59 -4.05 -2.27
C ASP A 395 33.52 -4.26 -3.37
N MET A 396 33.66 -5.39 -4.03
CA MET A 396 32.69 -5.95 -4.98
C MET A 396 32.13 -7.26 -4.42
N SER A 397 30.82 -7.47 -4.57
CA SER A 397 30.16 -8.69 -4.14
C SER A 397 30.44 -9.86 -5.09
N ALA A 398 30.19 -11.09 -4.61
CA ALA A 398 29.87 -12.20 -5.51
C ALA A 398 28.57 -11.89 -6.28
N PRO A 399 28.28 -12.61 -7.39
CA PRO A 399 27.02 -12.45 -8.10
C PRO A 399 25.79 -12.69 -7.22
N VAL A 400 24.84 -11.77 -7.24
CA VAL A 400 23.60 -11.79 -6.44
C VAL A 400 22.40 -11.86 -7.38
N PRO A 401 21.41 -12.73 -7.11
CA PRO A 401 20.19 -12.76 -7.90
C PRO A 401 19.41 -11.46 -7.74
N MET A 402 18.67 -11.07 -8.80
CA MET A 402 17.78 -9.93 -8.75
C MET A 402 16.58 -10.12 -9.67
N LYS A 403 15.55 -9.29 -9.48
CA LYS A 403 14.50 -9.05 -10.48
C LYS A 403 14.75 -7.68 -11.12
N THR A 404 14.64 -7.63 -12.42
CA THR A 404 14.67 -6.37 -13.18
C THR A 404 13.37 -5.59 -13.00
N SER A 405 13.31 -4.33 -13.45
CA SER A 405 12.10 -3.50 -13.40
C SER A 405 10.91 -4.12 -14.15
N ASP A 406 11.18 -4.94 -15.16
CA ASP A 406 10.19 -5.72 -15.92
C ASP A 406 9.94 -7.12 -15.30
N ASN A 407 10.31 -7.31 -14.01
CA ASN A 407 10.11 -8.52 -13.21
C ASN A 407 10.75 -9.80 -13.78
N LYS A 408 11.78 -9.67 -14.60
CA LYS A 408 12.54 -10.81 -15.14
C LYS A 408 13.71 -11.19 -14.26
N ASP A 409 14.09 -12.46 -14.29
CA ASP A 409 15.27 -12.95 -13.57
C ASP A 409 16.54 -12.37 -14.19
N ALA A 410 17.44 -11.90 -13.33
CA ALA A 410 18.76 -11.42 -13.65
C ALA A 410 19.72 -11.68 -12.46
N CYS A 411 20.99 -11.46 -12.68
CA CYS A 411 21.99 -11.46 -11.62
C CYS A 411 22.87 -10.21 -11.75
N ARG A 412 23.45 -9.78 -10.63
CA ARG A 412 24.29 -8.57 -10.58
C ARG A 412 25.51 -8.74 -9.70
N LEU A 413 26.56 -8.00 -10.00
CA LEU A 413 27.62 -7.65 -9.07
C LEU A 413 27.23 -6.33 -8.41
N ILE A 414 27.50 -6.20 -7.13
CA ILE A 414 27.29 -4.98 -6.35
C ILE A 414 28.67 -4.42 -5.99
N TYR A 415 28.88 -3.13 -6.21
CA TYR A 415 30.10 -2.41 -5.84
C TYR A 415 29.75 -1.32 -4.82
N LEU A 416 30.41 -1.35 -3.66
CA LEU A 416 30.21 -0.35 -2.62
C LEU A 416 31.13 0.85 -2.84
N LYS A 417 30.57 1.94 -3.41
CA LYS A 417 31.34 3.15 -3.72
C LYS A 417 31.60 4.01 -2.48
N LYS A 418 30.58 4.14 -1.60
CA LYS A 418 30.68 4.98 -0.41
C LYS A 418 29.82 4.41 0.71
N LYS A 419 30.31 4.55 1.93
CA LYS A 419 29.60 4.24 3.17
C LYS A 419 29.86 5.36 4.15
N THR A 420 28.80 5.94 4.72
CA THR A 420 28.95 6.91 5.81
C THR A 420 28.91 6.16 7.14
N GLU A 421 29.67 6.62 8.12
CA GLU A 421 29.58 6.08 9.48
C GLU A 421 28.31 6.60 10.17
N PRO A 422 27.69 5.78 11.05
CA PRO A 422 26.59 6.26 11.88
C PRO A 422 27.07 7.40 12.77
N HIS A 423 26.33 8.48 12.80
CA HIS A 423 26.71 9.65 13.59
C HIS A 423 25.48 10.40 14.10
N LYS A 424 25.67 11.22 15.13
CA LYS A 424 24.64 12.17 15.53
C LYS A 424 24.54 13.26 14.47
N ALA A 425 23.30 13.59 14.09
CA ALA A 425 23.04 14.60 13.07
C ALA A 425 23.84 15.88 13.34
N ASN A 426 24.44 16.47 12.31
CA ASN A 426 25.22 17.68 12.40
C ASN A 426 24.87 18.68 11.30
N LEU A 427 25.15 19.97 11.54
CA LEU A 427 24.78 21.05 10.63
C LEU A 427 25.55 21.04 9.29
N LYS A 428 26.64 20.30 9.19
CA LYS A 428 27.46 20.25 7.98
C LYS A 428 26.92 19.21 6.99
N ASP A 429 26.66 18.00 7.49
CA ASP A 429 26.33 16.85 6.66
C ASP A 429 24.82 16.60 6.59
N ASP A 430 24.06 16.99 7.65
CA ASP A 430 22.63 16.69 7.82
C ASP A 430 21.77 17.95 7.91
N TYR A 431 22.18 19.02 7.25
CA TYR A 431 21.49 20.31 7.32
C TYR A 431 20.01 20.21 6.97
N THR A 432 19.67 19.44 5.94
CA THR A 432 18.28 19.23 5.50
C THR A 432 17.43 18.57 6.59
N LEU A 433 17.95 17.52 7.24
CA LEU A 433 17.27 16.86 8.35
C LEU A 433 16.99 17.84 9.50
N ILE A 434 17.99 18.62 9.89
CA ILE A 434 17.85 19.59 10.99
C ILE A 434 16.91 20.74 10.59
N ARG A 435 16.95 21.19 9.33
CA ARG A 435 16.00 22.17 8.78
C ARG A 435 14.57 21.66 8.86
N ASP A 436 14.33 20.41 8.46
CA ASP A 436 12.99 19.83 8.45
C ASP A 436 12.45 19.65 9.88
N LEU A 437 13.31 19.28 10.84
CA LEU A 437 12.97 19.27 12.26
C LEU A 437 12.62 20.68 12.77
N ALA A 438 13.39 21.70 12.36
CA ALA A 438 13.10 23.09 12.75
C ALA A 438 11.78 23.59 12.16
N LEU A 439 11.51 23.24 10.91
CA LEU A 439 10.27 23.59 10.23
C LEU A 439 9.08 22.89 10.89
N GLN A 440 9.20 21.60 11.21
CA GLN A 440 8.17 20.84 11.91
C GLN A 440 7.86 21.46 13.27
N LYS A 441 8.88 21.78 14.06
CA LYS A 441 8.72 22.43 15.36
C LYS A 441 8.04 23.80 15.23
N LYS A 442 8.46 24.62 14.27
CA LYS A 442 7.85 25.94 14.03
C LYS A 442 6.38 25.82 13.61
N ARG A 443 6.05 24.87 12.75
CA ARG A 443 4.66 24.57 12.37
C ARG A 443 3.82 24.15 13.56
N GLU A 444 4.37 23.28 14.41
CA GLU A 444 3.71 22.85 15.63
C GLU A 444 3.45 24.01 16.61
N GLU A 445 4.41 24.91 16.79
CA GLU A 445 4.24 26.11 17.62
C GLU A 445 3.15 27.06 17.05
N ILE A 446 3.06 27.18 15.72
CA ILE A 446 2.03 27.99 15.06
C ILE A 446 0.65 27.36 15.25
N ILE A 447 0.55 26.04 15.05
CA ILE A 447 -0.70 25.28 15.30
C ILE A 447 -1.13 25.42 16.75
N ASN A 448 -0.21 25.27 17.72
CA ASN A 448 -0.49 25.44 19.15
C ASN A 448 -1.05 26.84 19.47
N LYS A 449 -0.42 27.89 18.97
CA LYS A 449 -0.88 29.27 19.15
C LYS A 449 -2.25 29.50 18.49
N TRP A 450 -2.44 28.92 17.31
CA TRP A 450 -3.70 29.01 16.58
C TRP A 450 -4.85 28.31 17.35
N ILE A 451 -4.63 27.07 17.82
CA ILE A 451 -5.61 26.33 18.63
C ILE A 451 -5.98 27.14 19.90
N ALA A 452 -5.00 27.61 20.66
CA ALA A 452 -5.24 28.40 21.86
C ALA A 452 -6.07 29.68 21.58
N SER A 453 -5.79 30.34 20.43
CA SER A 453 -6.53 31.53 20.01
C SER A 453 -7.95 31.24 19.51
N LYS A 454 -8.17 30.10 18.88
CA LYS A 454 -9.48 29.76 18.27
C LYS A 454 -10.37 29.01 19.28
N SER A 455 -9.80 28.15 20.14
CA SER A 455 -10.54 27.46 21.19
C SER A 455 -11.19 28.44 22.17
N SER A 456 -10.51 29.57 22.50
CA SER A 456 -11.08 30.61 23.37
C SER A 456 -12.30 31.33 22.78
N LYS A 457 -12.53 31.19 21.48
CA LYS A 457 -13.66 31.84 20.76
C LYS A 457 -14.72 30.84 20.32
N ALA A 458 -14.43 29.56 20.40
CA ALA A 458 -15.34 28.47 20.06
C ALA A 458 -15.94 27.87 21.32
N TYR A 459 -17.19 27.41 21.24
CA TYR A 459 -17.76 26.62 22.32
C TYR A 459 -17.17 25.21 22.27
N ILE A 460 -16.41 24.84 23.30
CA ILE A 460 -15.80 23.49 23.39
C ILE A 460 -16.24 22.84 24.71
N LYS A 461 -16.89 21.71 24.62
CA LYS A 461 -17.31 20.92 25.77
C LYS A 461 -16.92 19.46 25.57
N ILE A 462 -16.37 18.84 26.62
CA ILE A 462 -15.95 17.43 26.65
C ILE A 462 -16.73 16.72 27.73
N CYS A 463 -17.14 15.47 27.53
CA CYS A 463 -17.79 14.65 28.53
C CYS A 463 -16.82 14.24 29.66
N ASP A 464 -17.38 13.92 30.85
CA ASP A 464 -16.60 13.68 32.07
C ASP A 464 -15.57 12.54 31.93
N ASP A 465 -15.85 11.53 31.13
CA ASP A 465 -14.95 10.37 30.94
C ASP A 465 -13.62 10.73 30.27
N PHE A 466 -13.52 11.87 29.60
CA PHE A 466 -12.35 12.35 28.89
C PHE A 466 -11.76 13.64 29.48
N LYS A 467 -12.28 14.13 30.61
CA LYS A 467 -11.74 15.35 31.25
C LYS A 467 -10.32 15.19 31.77
N ASP A 468 -9.94 13.97 32.15
CA ASP A 468 -8.62 13.63 32.69
C ASP A 468 -7.58 13.31 31.57
N CYS A 469 -7.94 13.54 30.31
CA CYS A 469 -7.01 13.36 29.21
C CYS A 469 -5.88 14.38 29.25
N ASP A 470 -4.62 13.90 29.12
CA ASP A 470 -3.45 14.74 28.97
C ASP A 470 -3.31 15.13 27.47
N PHE A 471 -4.00 16.22 27.12
CA PHE A 471 -3.99 16.75 25.75
C PHE A 471 -2.68 17.44 25.44
N LYS A 472 -2.19 17.23 24.21
CA LYS A 472 -0.96 17.86 23.68
C LYS A 472 -1.12 19.36 23.53
N PHE A 473 -2.33 19.80 23.16
CA PHE A 473 -2.66 21.21 22.92
C PHE A 473 -3.39 21.83 24.11
N LYS A 474 -3.27 23.14 24.25
CA LYS A 474 -4.03 23.90 25.25
C LYS A 474 -5.41 24.25 24.70
N TRP A 475 -6.41 23.55 25.21
CA TRP A 475 -7.81 23.78 24.87
C TRP A 475 -8.48 24.64 25.94
N ASP A 476 -9.30 25.60 25.51
CA ASP A 476 -10.19 26.34 26.41
C ASP A 476 -11.54 25.61 26.43
N ILE A 477 -11.71 24.76 27.46
CA ILE A 477 -12.85 23.86 27.61
C ILE A 477 -13.84 24.48 28.55
N VAL A 478 -15.10 24.61 28.16
CA VAL A 478 -16.21 25.06 29.00
C VAL A 478 -16.59 23.93 29.94
N GLU A 479 -16.63 24.24 31.26
CA GLU A 479 -17.02 23.30 32.33
C GLU A 479 -18.51 22.86 32.25
#